data_fcc7a0247b02a94713d8ff55cdb9c3a1
#
_entry.id   fcc7a0247b02a94713d8ff55cdb9c3a1
#
_cell.length_a   1.000
_cell.length_b   1.000
_cell.length_c   1.000
_cell.angle_alpha   90.00
_cell.angle_beta   90.00
_cell.angle_gamma   90.00
#
_symmetry.space_group_name_H-M   'P 1'
#
loop_
_entity.id
_entity.type
_entity.pdbx_description
1 polymer ?
#
loop_
_entity_poly.entity_id
_entity_poly.type
_entity_poly.pdbx_seq_one_letter_code
_entity_poly.pdbx_strand_id
1 'polypeptide(L)'
;KMGIKGSATCVLNFDEATGYMIGRKDKGLNAMFTMMNLERIVVGIQGLGISEIAYQNSLAYAKERKQGKTNNTKSTNGADFIIEHADIRRSLLNMKSIIEGERALCFWLSQQTEVSLHHPDEKIKQEASDFVSLMTPVVKSLFTDLAVEITNDAMQIHGGYGYTKDQGIEQLYRDNRITPIYEGTNS
;
A
#
# COMPACT_ATOMS: atom_id res chain seq x y z
N LYS A 1 -13.37 -14.29 -3.61
CA LYS A 1 -12.56 -13.20 -3.07
C LYS A 1 -13.03 -11.85 -3.58
N MET A 2 -12.89 -10.83 -2.75
CA MET A 2 -13.20 -9.44 -3.10
C MET A 2 -12.21 -8.88 -4.13
N GLY A 3 -10.92 -9.02 -3.88
CA GLY A 3 -9.81 -8.56 -4.73
C GLY A 3 -8.74 -9.63 -4.93
N ILE A 4 -7.62 -9.25 -5.55
CA ILE A 4 -6.47 -10.09 -5.89
C ILE A 4 -6.93 -11.43 -6.51
N LYS A 5 -7.81 -11.35 -7.50
CA LYS A 5 -8.49 -12.55 -8.06
C LYS A 5 -7.54 -13.45 -8.84
N GLY A 6 -6.43 -12.91 -9.34
CA GLY A 6 -5.39 -13.66 -10.04
C GLY A 6 -4.56 -14.58 -9.16
N SER A 7 -4.51 -14.33 -7.84
CA SER A 7 -3.78 -15.17 -6.88
C SER A 7 -4.68 -16.23 -6.26
N ALA A 8 -4.25 -17.48 -6.24
CA ALA A 8 -5.00 -18.56 -5.62
C ALA A 8 -5.04 -18.37 -4.09
N THR A 9 -6.21 -18.64 -3.50
CA THR A 9 -6.40 -18.83 -2.07
C THR A 9 -7.07 -20.17 -1.88
N CYS A 10 -6.37 -21.17 -1.41
CA CYS A 10 -6.80 -22.55 -1.39
C CYS A 10 -6.38 -23.27 -0.11
N VAL A 11 -7.03 -24.37 0.17
CA VAL A 11 -6.57 -25.37 1.12
C VAL A 11 -5.75 -26.39 0.36
N LEU A 12 -4.51 -26.60 0.80
CA LEU A 12 -3.63 -27.62 0.21
C LEU A 12 -3.94 -28.98 0.84
N ASN A 13 -4.08 -30.00 0.00
CA ASN A 13 -4.20 -31.39 0.43
C ASN A 13 -2.97 -32.16 -0.07
N PHE A 14 -2.38 -33.00 0.81
CA PHE A 14 -1.19 -33.79 0.54
C PHE A 14 -1.49 -35.27 0.75
N ASP A 15 -2.17 -35.87 -0.24
CA ASP A 15 -2.49 -37.29 -0.21
C ASP A 15 -1.27 -38.11 -0.68
N GLU A 16 -0.66 -38.85 0.21
CA GLU A 16 0.50 -39.71 -0.03
C GLU A 16 1.68 -39.00 -0.72
N ALA A 17 1.78 -37.69 -0.59
CA ALA A 17 2.84 -36.88 -1.18
C ALA A 17 4.19 -37.16 -0.49
N THR A 18 5.23 -37.47 -1.26
CA THR A 18 6.59 -37.58 -0.72
C THR A 18 7.15 -36.20 -0.42
N GLY A 19 7.61 -36.00 0.80
CA GLY A 19 8.21 -34.74 1.26
C GLY A 19 9.56 -34.95 1.92
N TYR A 20 10.40 -33.92 1.90
CA TYR A 20 11.70 -33.90 2.56
C TYR A 20 11.75 -32.73 3.52
N MET A 21 12.21 -32.99 4.75
CA MET A 21 12.33 -31.94 5.76
C MET A 21 13.56 -31.06 5.47
N ILE A 22 13.32 -29.73 5.38
CA ILE A 22 14.38 -28.72 5.29
C ILE A 22 14.50 -28.03 6.65
N GLY A 23 15.71 -27.93 7.20
CA GLY A 23 15.96 -27.32 8.49
C GLY A 23 15.90 -28.31 9.66
N ARG A 24 15.73 -27.78 10.87
CA ARG A 24 15.70 -28.59 12.09
C ARG A 24 14.29 -29.01 12.44
N LYS A 25 14.13 -30.25 12.89
CA LYS A 25 12.86 -30.77 13.41
C LYS A 25 12.32 -29.85 14.52
N ASP A 26 11.03 -29.60 14.50
CA ASP A 26 10.29 -28.78 15.46
C ASP A 26 10.71 -27.28 15.51
N LYS A 27 11.42 -26.79 14.47
CA LYS A 27 11.86 -25.39 14.33
C LYS A 27 11.27 -24.66 13.10
N GLY A 28 10.24 -25.23 12.48
CA GLY A 28 9.60 -24.67 11.30
C GLY A 28 9.03 -23.25 11.52
N LEU A 29 8.47 -22.98 12.70
CA LEU A 29 7.95 -21.67 13.04
C LEU A 29 9.05 -20.58 13.03
N ASN A 30 10.23 -20.88 13.56
CA ASN A 30 11.36 -19.96 13.54
C ASN A 30 11.82 -19.65 12.10
N ALA A 31 11.86 -20.68 11.24
CA ALA A 31 12.20 -20.52 9.82
C ALA A 31 11.14 -19.67 9.08
N MET A 32 9.85 -19.88 9.42
CA MET A 32 8.76 -19.08 8.86
C MET A 32 8.89 -17.59 9.24
N PHE A 33 9.25 -17.27 10.47
CA PHE A 33 9.40 -15.87 10.91
C PHE A 33 10.52 -15.13 10.19
N THR A 34 11.54 -15.82 9.70
CA THR A 34 12.58 -15.19 8.85
C THR A 34 11.98 -14.65 7.57
N MET A 35 11.07 -15.38 6.94
CA MET A 35 10.33 -14.95 5.75
C MET A 35 9.29 -13.88 6.12
N MET A 36 8.49 -14.11 7.18
CA MET A 36 7.37 -13.25 7.55
C MET A 36 7.77 -11.82 7.90
N ASN A 37 8.94 -11.61 8.49
CA ASN A 37 9.42 -10.26 8.80
C ASN A 37 9.71 -9.47 7.52
N LEU A 38 10.25 -10.11 6.50
CA LEU A 38 10.45 -9.49 5.19
C LEU A 38 9.12 -9.23 4.48
N GLU A 39 8.21 -10.22 4.48
CA GLU A 39 6.90 -10.11 3.84
C GLU A 39 6.06 -8.96 4.42
N ARG A 40 6.15 -8.70 5.72
CA ARG A 40 5.46 -7.55 6.33
C ARG A 40 5.90 -6.22 5.74
N ILE A 41 7.20 -6.04 5.50
CA ILE A 41 7.73 -4.83 4.83
C ILE A 41 7.21 -4.77 3.39
N VAL A 42 7.26 -5.89 2.67
CA VAL A 42 6.78 -5.99 1.28
C VAL A 42 5.29 -5.67 1.17
N VAL A 43 4.47 -6.13 2.12
CA VAL A 43 3.04 -5.78 2.17
C VAL A 43 2.83 -4.28 2.43
N GLY A 44 3.66 -3.66 3.27
CA GLY A 44 3.66 -2.19 3.40
C GLY A 44 3.96 -1.49 2.06
N ILE A 45 5.00 -1.95 1.36
CA ILE A 45 5.36 -1.42 0.03
C ILE A 45 4.24 -1.66 -1.00
N GLN A 46 3.52 -2.77 -0.91
CA GLN A 46 2.34 -3.01 -1.75
C GLN A 46 1.26 -1.94 -1.52
N GLY A 47 1.00 -1.57 -0.26
CA GLY A 47 0.10 -0.47 0.09
C GLY A 47 0.54 0.86 -0.55
N LEU A 48 1.82 1.21 -0.42
CA LEU A 48 2.40 2.40 -1.04
C LEU A 48 2.25 2.38 -2.58
N GLY A 49 2.51 1.25 -3.24
CA GLY A 49 2.39 1.12 -4.69
C GLY A 49 0.96 1.29 -5.20
N ILE A 50 -0.03 0.73 -4.48
CA ILE A 50 -1.44 0.88 -4.79
C ILE A 50 -1.88 2.35 -4.55
N SER A 51 -1.41 2.97 -3.49
CA SER A 51 -1.66 4.39 -3.18
C SER A 51 -1.14 5.30 -4.29
N GLU A 52 0.07 5.07 -4.78
CA GLU A 52 0.68 5.84 -5.86
C GLU A 52 -0.15 5.77 -7.14
N ILE A 53 -0.57 4.58 -7.56
CA ILE A 53 -1.38 4.40 -8.77
C ILE A 53 -2.77 5.06 -8.62
N ALA A 54 -3.37 4.95 -7.43
CA ALA A 54 -4.65 5.58 -7.13
C ALA A 54 -4.55 7.11 -7.22
N TYR A 55 -3.48 7.69 -6.68
CA TYR A 55 -3.20 9.13 -6.75
C TYR A 55 -2.98 9.60 -8.20
N GLN A 56 -2.13 8.92 -8.96
CA GLN A 56 -1.82 9.32 -10.34
C GLN A 56 -3.07 9.32 -11.22
N ASN A 57 -3.89 8.27 -11.13
CA ASN A 57 -5.14 8.18 -11.87
C ASN A 57 -6.13 9.25 -11.44
N SER A 58 -6.25 9.51 -10.14
CA SER A 58 -7.14 10.57 -9.62
C SER A 58 -6.70 11.96 -10.05
N LEU A 59 -5.39 12.22 -10.07
CA LEU A 59 -4.85 13.50 -10.54
C LEU A 59 -5.10 13.71 -12.04
N ALA A 60 -4.90 12.68 -12.84
CA ALA A 60 -5.18 12.73 -14.29
C ALA A 60 -6.67 12.99 -14.54
N TYR A 61 -7.53 12.22 -13.90
CA TYR A 61 -8.98 12.39 -14.01
C TYR A 61 -9.44 13.79 -13.57
N ALA A 62 -8.92 14.29 -12.45
CA ALA A 62 -9.30 15.62 -11.93
C ALA A 62 -8.91 16.78 -12.86
N LYS A 63 -7.87 16.61 -13.68
CA LYS A 63 -7.44 17.58 -14.69
C LYS A 63 -8.29 17.58 -15.98
N GLU A 64 -9.03 16.50 -16.21
CA GLU A 64 -9.83 16.31 -17.44
C GLU A 64 -11.34 16.45 -17.19
N ARG A 65 -11.81 15.98 -16.05
CA ARG A 65 -13.23 15.99 -15.69
C ARG A 65 -13.70 17.39 -15.36
N LYS A 66 -14.81 17.79 -15.97
CA LYS A 66 -15.49 19.07 -15.66
C LYS A 66 -16.80 18.82 -14.92
N GLN A 67 -17.03 19.57 -13.85
CA GLN A 67 -18.29 19.56 -13.11
C GLN A 67 -18.42 20.80 -12.20
N GLY A 68 -19.59 21.42 -12.22
CA GLY A 68 -19.88 22.57 -11.36
C GLY A 68 -19.08 23.82 -11.71
N LYS A 69 -19.15 24.80 -10.84
CA LYS A 69 -18.37 26.05 -10.91
C LYS A 69 -17.76 26.36 -9.56
N THR A 70 -16.55 26.88 -9.57
CA THR A 70 -15.87 27.37 -8.37
C THR A 70 -16.08 28.87 -8.20
N ASN A 71 -15.96 29.39 -6.97
CA ASN A 71 -16.06 30.82 -6.70
C ASN A 71 -14.92 31.64 -7.34
N ASN A 72 -13.86 31.00 -7.78
CA ASN A 72 -12.68 31.62 -8.38
C ASN A 72 -12.62 31.46 -9.91
N THR A 73 -13.73 31.04 -10.53
CA THR A 73 -13.75 30.76 -11.96
C THR A 73 -13.51 32.03 -12.77
N LYS A 74 -12.46 32.02 -13.59
CA LYS A 74 -12.24 33.00 -14.67
C LYS A 74 -13.03 32.67 -15.92
N SER A 75 -13.61 31.46 -15.97
CA SER A 75 -14.42 31.01 -17.11
C SER A 75 -15.84 31.55 -17.03
N THR A 76 -16.25 32.30 -18.01
CA THR A 76 -17.62 32.83 -18.14
C THR A 76 -18.61 31.80 -18.68
N ASN A 77 -18.11 30.74 -19.34
CA ASN A 77 -18.93 29.71 -19.99
C ASN A 77 -18.50 28.30 -19.62
N GLY A 78 -19.47 27.52 -19.07
CA GLY A 78 -19.31 26.08 -18.82
C GLY A 78 -18.93 25.71 -17.40
N ALA A 79 -18.65 24.42 -17.18
CA ALA A 79 -18.20 23.86 -15.92
C ALA A 79 -16.67 23.93 -15.81
N ASP A 80 -16.18 24.03 -14.59
CA ASP A 80 -14.74 24.01 -14.28
C ASP A 80 -14.21 22.56 -14.23
N PHE A 81 -12.89 22.41 -14.39
CA PHE A 81 -12.24 21.15 -14.09
C PHE A 81 -12.35 20.87 -12.58
N ILE A 82 -12.58 19.61 -12.23
CA ILE A 82 -12.81 19.28 -10.80
C ILE A 82 -11.57 19.53 -9.92
N ILE A 83 -10.37 19.58 -10.50
CA ILE A 83 -9.15 19.97 -9.78
C ILE A 83 -9.19 21.40 -9.24
N GLU A 84 -10.06 22.26 -9.77
CA GLU A 84 -10.22 23.63 -9.28
C GLU A 84 -11.06 23.71 -7.98
N HIS A 85 -11.81 22.66 -7.64
CA HIS A 85 -12.56 22.59 -6.41
C HIS A 85 -11.66 22.34 -5.20
N ALA A 86 -11.92 23.08 -4.11
CA ALA A 86 -11.05 23.08 -2.94
C ALA A 86 -10.97 21.72 -2.22
N ASP A 87 -12.06 20.98 -2.19
CA ASP A 87 -12.15 19.64 -1.59
C ASP A 87 -11.35 18.61 -2.39
N ILE A 88 -11.43 18.61 -3.73
CA ILE A 88 -10.64 17.77 -4.61
C ILE A 88 -9.15 18.06 -4.45
N ARG A 89 -8.78 19.34 -4.44
CA ARG A 89 -7.38 19.77 -4.21
C ARG A 89 -6.86 19.32 -2.86
N ARG A 90 -7.67 19.45 -1.81
CA ARG A 90 -7.32 18.99 -0.47
C ARG A 90 -7.07 17.47 -0.45
N SER A 91 -7.98 16.68 -1.05
CA SER A 91 -7.81 15.23 -1.12
C SER A 91 -6.55 14.83 -1.89
N LEU A 92 -6.31 15.43 -3.06
CA LEU A 92 -5.11 15.15 -3.85
C LEU A 92 -3.81 15.55 -3.13
N LEU A 93 -3.80 16.69 -2.41
CA LEU A 93 -2.64 17.11 -1.62
C LEU A 93 -2.39 16.17 -0.44
N ASN A 94 -3.46 15.72 0.24
CA ASN A 94 -3.36 14.75 1.32
C ASN A 94 -2.79 13.42 0.82
N MET A 95 -3.35 12.86 -0.25
CA MET A 95 -2.84 11.64 -0.88
C MET A 95 -1.36 11.79 -1.22
N LYS A 96 -0.97 12.87 -1.88
CA LYS A 96 0.43 13.11 -2.25
C LYS A 96 1.36 13.19 -1.04
N SER A 97 0.99 13.94 -0.01
CA SER A 97 1.84 14.12 1.18
C SER A 97 2.05 12.80 1.93
N ILE A 98 1.03 11.97 2.03
CA ILE A 98 1.11 10.64 2.63
C ILE A 98 2.06 9.76 1.81
N ILE A 99 1.86 9.65 0.51
CA ILE A 99 2.66 8.82 -0.40
C ILE A 99 4.15 9.21 -0.37
N GLU A 100 4.45 10.50 -0.39
CA GLU A 100 5.85 10.97 -0.33
C GLU A 100 6.49 10.68 1.04
N GLY A 101 5.73 10.81 2.12
CA GLY A 101 6.17 10.44 3.47
C GLY A 101 6.44 8.94 3.61
N GLU A 102 5.52 8.11 3.13
CA GLU A 102 5.66 6.65 3.11
C GLU A 102 6.87 6.22 2.26
N ARG A 103 7.07 6.85 1.11
CA ARG A 103 8.21 6.58 0.23
C ARG A 103 9.54 6.89 0.91
N ALA A 104 9.63 8.04 1.58
CA ALA A 104 10.83 8.41 2.33
C ALA A 104 11.13 7.40 3.45
N LEU A 105 10.10 7.03 4.22
CA LEU A 105 10.22 6.04 5.28
C LEU A 105 10.61 4.65 4.75
N CYS A 106 10.03 4.25 3.61
CA CYS A 106 10.35 2.99 2.93
C CYS A 106 11.83 2.91 2.55
N PHE A 107 12.38 3.95 1.90
CA PHE A 107 13.79 3.97 1.51
C PHE A 107 14.72 3.98 2.73
N TRP A 108 14.36 4.73 3.77
CA TRP A 108 15.14 4.74 5.01
C TRP A 108 15.14 3.36 5.69
N LEU A 109 13.99 2.70 5.79
CA LEU A 109 13.91 1.35 6.35
C LEU A 109 14.70 0.33 5.51
N SER A 110 14.65 0.45 4.18
CA SER A 110 15.44 -0.39 3.28
C SER A 110 16.94 -0.20 3.50
N GLN A 111 17.39 1.04 3.69
CA GLN A 111 18.79 1.33 4.03
C GLN A 111 19.18 0.72 5.39
N GLN A 112 18.33 0.83 6.42
CA GLN A 112 18.60 0.21 7.71
C GLN A 112 18.64 -1.33 7.63
N THR A 113 17.79 -1.91 6.78
CA THR A 113 17.81 -3.36 6.51
C THR A 113 19.15 -3.76 5.89
N GLU A 114 19.67 -3.01 4.92
CA GLU A 114 20.96 -3.25 4.31
C GLU A 114 22.11 -3.13 5.32
N VAL A 115 22.09 -2.11 6.17
CA VAL A 115 23.05 -1.92 7.26
C VAL A 115 23.00 -3.11 8.23
N SER A 116 21.81 -3.58 8.59
CA SER A 116 21.64 -4.73 9.51
C SER A 116 22.21 -6.05 8.97
N LEU A 117 22.32 -6.17 7.66
CA LEU A 117 22.83 -7.38 7.01
C LEU A 117 24.33 -7.33 6.73
N HIS A 118 24.83 -6.17 6.32
CA HIS A 118 26.14 -6.08 5.66
C HIS A 118 27.13 -5.11 6.33
N HIS A 119 26.73 -4.37 7.38
CA HIS A 119 27.69 -3.43 8.01
C HIS A 119 28.83 -4.18 8.71
N PRO A 120 30.11 -3.74 8.57
CA PRO A 120 31.27 -4.45 9.14
C PRO A 120 31.36 -4.31 10.66
N ASP A 121 30.79 -3.26 11.27
CA ASP A 121 30.75 -3.06 12.72
C ASP A 121 29.51 -3.76 13.30
N GLU A 122 29.70 -4.77 14.14
CA GLU A 122 28.65 -5.59 14.73
C GLU A 122 27.70 -4.77 15.64
N LYS A 123 28.18 -3.69 16.27
CA LYS A 123 27.33 -2.83 17.10
C LYS A 123 26.34 -2.05 16.24
N ILE A 124 26.81 -1.44 15.15
CA ILE A 124 25.97 -0.69 14.21
C ILE A 124 24.97 -1.65 13.53
N LYS A 125 25.43 -2.84 13.18
CA LYS A 125 24.61 -3.90 12.62
C LYS A 125 23.47 -4.31 13.55
N GLN A 126 23.76 -4.48 14.84
CA GLN A 126 22.75 -4.84 15.83
C GLN A 126 21.76 -3.69 16.06
N GLU A 127 22.22 -2.44 16.19
CA GLU A 127 21.36 -1.26 16.35
C GLU A 127 20.41 -1.12 15.15
N ALA A 128 20.89 -1.34 13.91
CA ALA A 128 20.05 -1.32 12.72
C ALA A 128 19.03 -2.49 12.70
N SER A 129 19.43 -3.68 13.14
CA SER A 129 18.54 -4.84 13.25
C SER A 129 17.41 -4.60 14.26
N ASP A 130 17.72 -4.04 15.40
CA ASP A 130 16.74 -3.70 16.45
C ASP A 130 15.75 -2.65 15.93
N PHE A 131 16.26 -1.65 15.21
CA PHE A 131 15.44 -0.61 14.58
C PHE A 131 14.51 -1.20 13.51
N VAL A 132 15.02 -2.03 12.59
CA VAL A 132 14.21 -2.69 11.56
C VAL A 132 13.11 -3.54 12.21
N SER A 133 13.45 -4.27 13.27
CA SER A 133 12.49 -5.10 14.00
C SER A 133 11.36 -4.28 14.62
N LEU A 134 11.68 -3.11 15.18
CA LEU A 134 10.71 -2.16 15.72
C LEU A 134 9.81 -1.57 14.63
N MET A 135 10.40 -1.18 13.50
CA MET A 135 9.69 -0.45 12.45
C MET A 135 8.87 -1.35 11.52
N THR A 136 9.19 -2.62 11.40
CA THR A 136 8.47 -3.56 10.52
C THR A 136 6.96 -3.58 10.76
N PRO A 137 6.44 -3.80 11.98
CA PRO A 137 4.99 -3.75 12.21
C PRO A 137 4.41 -2.35 12.03
N VAL A 138 5.14 -1.30 12.34
CA VAL A 138 4.70 0.10 12.15
C VAL A 138 4.50 0.40 10.68
N VAL A 139 5.47 0.10 9.84
CA VAL A 139 5.40 0.33 8.39
C VAL A 139 4.27 -0.48 7.77
N LYS A 140 4.16 -1.77 8.12
CA LYS A 140 3.09 -2.63 7.61
C LYS A 140 1.71 -2.05 7.96
N SER A 141 1.48 -1.69 9.22
CA SER A 141 0.19 -1.17 9.66
C SER A 141 -0.10 0.20 9.03
N LEU A 142 0.82 1.14 9.18
CA LEU A 142 0.63 2.52 8.70
C LEU A 142 0.35 2.57 7.19
N PHE A 143 1.20 1.93 6.37
CA PHE A 143 1.08 2.03 4.91
C PHE A 143 -0.18 1.34 4.40
N THR A 144 -0.55 0.22 4.99
CA THR A 144 -1.75 -0.51 4.53
C THR A 144 -3.05 0.16 4.98
N ASP A 145 -3.10 0.76 6.16
CA ASP A 145 -4.27 1.51 6.62
C ASP A 145 -4.46 2.79 5.79
N LEU A 146 -3.40 3.57 5.58
CA LEU A 146 -3.42 4.76 4.75
C LEU A 146 -3.75 4.45 3.28
N ALA A 147 -3.30 3.31 2.76
CA ALA A 147 -3.66 2.88 1.41
C ALA A 147 -5.17 2.60 1.26
N VAL A 148 -5.85 2.12 2.30
CA VAL A 148 -7.31 1.98 2.28
C VAL A 148 -7.98 3.36 2.20
N GLU A 149 -7.50 4.34 2.96
CA GLU A 149 -8.02 5.71 2.91
C GLU A 149 -7.78 6.34 1.53
N ILE A 150 -6.56 6.22 0.99
CA ILE A 150 -6.19 6.78 -0.32
C ILE A 150 -7.02 6.15 -1.45
N THR A 151 -7.20 4.85 -1.45
CA THR A 151 -8.03 4.17 -2.48
C THR A 151 -9.51 4.52 -2.36
N ASN A 152 -10.01 4.75 -1.16
CA ASN A 152 -11.35 5.28 -0.91
C ASN A 152 -11.49 6.72 -1.45
N ASP A 153 -10.55 7.59 -1.16
CA ASP A 153 -10.54 8.97 -1.67
C ASP A 153 -10.42 9.01 -3.20
N ALA A 154 -9.65 8.11 -3.80
CA ALA A 154 -9.58 7.97 -5.25
C ALA A 154 -10.93 7.65 -5.87
N MET A 155 -11.68 6.72 -5.28
CA MET A 155 -13.06 6.41 -5.72
C MET A 155 -13.97 7.64 -5.58
N GLN A 156 -13.84 8.38 -4.49
CA GLN A 156 -14.64 9.59 -4.24
C GLN A 156 -14.35 10.68 -5.27
N ILE A 157 -13.08 10.90 -5.63
CA ILE A 157 -12.67 11.87 -6.67
C ILE A 157 -13.27 11.51 -8.04
N HIS A 158 -13.34 10.21 -8.38
CA HIS A 158 -13.94 9.75 -9.64
C HIS A 158 -15.47 9.75 -9.61
N GLY A 159 -16.11 9.88 -8.41
CA GLY A 159 -17.55 9.84 -8.24
C GLY A 159 -18.14 8.51 -8.75
N GLY A 160 -19.27 8.55 -9.43
CA GLY A 160 -19.92 7.34 -9.96
C GLY A 160 -19.05 6.50 -10.90
N TYR A 161 -18.12 7.12 -11.64
CA TYR A 161 -17.16 6.41 -12.48
C TYR A 161 -16.17 5.59 -11.65
N GLY A 162 -15.77 6.05 -10.46
CA GLY A 162 -14.89 5.30 -9.56
C GLY A 162 -15.51 4.00 -9.05
N TYR A 163 -16.84 3.92 -9.05
CA TYR A 163 -17.59 2.73 -8.64
C TYR A 163 -17.76 1.69 -9.76
N THR A 164 -17.59 2.09 -11.03
CA THR A 164 -17.71 1.22 -12.18
C THR A 164 -16.37 0.57 -12.53
N LYS A 165 -16.43 -0.59 -13.19
CA LYS A 165 -15.22 -1.34 -13.58
C LYS A 165 -14.41 -0.67 -14.68
N ASP A 166 -15.02 0.18 -15.46
CA ASP A 166 -14.41 0.79 -16.66
C ASP A 166 -13.18 1.63 -16.35
N GLN A 167 -13.15 2.25 -15.17
CA GLN A 167 -12.04 3.10 -14.73
C GLN A 167 -10.95 2.34 -13.94
N GLY A 168 -11.23 1.13 -13.48
CA GLY A 168 -10.31 0.30 -12.72
C GLY A 168 -10.01 0.79 -11.29
N ILE A 169 -10.56 1.92 -10.87
CA ILE A 169 -10.32 2.48 -9.52
C ILE A 169 -10.94 1.61 -8.44
N GLU A 170 -12.12 1.07 -8.67
CA GLU A 170 -12.80 0.16 -7.74
C GLU A 170 -11.96 -1.10 -7.46
N GLN A 171 -11.17 -1.55 -8.45
CA GLN A 171 -10.27 -2.68 -8.28
C GLN A 171 -9.14 -2.36 -7.31
N LEU A 172 -8.55 -1.18 -7.37
CA LEU A 172 -7.49 -0.77 -6.44
C LEU A 172 -7.98 -0.83 -4.98
N TYR A 173 -9.20 -0.36 -4.72
CA TYR A 173 -9.82 -0.45 -3.40
C TYR A 173 -10.04 -1.90 -2.96
N ARG A 174 -10.60 -2.75 -3.85
CA ARG A 174 -10.85 -4.18 -3.56
C ARG A 174 -9.56 -4.96 -3.33
N ASP A 175 -8.53 -4.72 -4.14
CA ASP A 175 -7.26 -5.42 -4.05
C ASP A 175 -6.48 -4.99 -2.81
N ASN A 176 -6.56 -3.71 -2.45
CA ASN A 176 -5.89 -3.20 -1.26
C ASN A 176 -6.53 -3.66 0.06
N ARG A 177 -7.84 -3.96 0.08
CA ARG A 177 -8.55 -4.22 1.34
C ARG A 177 -8.00 -5.40 2.14
N ILE A 178 -7.29 -6.33 1.51
CA ILE A 178 -6.66 -7.46 2.20
C ILE A 178 -5.37 -7.08 2.93
N THR A 179 -4.68 -6.01 2.51
CA THR A 179 -3.35 -5.68 3.04
C THR A 179 -3.32 -5.39 4.55
N PRO A 180 -4.34 -4.76 5.18
CA PRO A 180 -4.40 -4.65 6.65
C PRO A 180 -4.73 -5.97 7.38
N ILE A 181 -5.10 -7.02 6.65
CA ILE A 181 -5.62 -8.25 7.25
C ILE A 181 -4.59 -9.37 7.24
N TYR A 182 -3.97 -9.64 6.08
CA TYR A 182 -3.06 -10.77 5.94
C TYR A 182 -1.63 -10.42 6.39
N GLU A 183 -0.76 -11.44 6.47
CA GLU A 183 0.62 -11.33 6.95
C GLU A 183 0.75 -10.72 8.37
N GLY A 184 -0.27 -10.96 9.16
CA GLY A 184 -0.50 -10.37 10.47
C GLY A 184 -1.45 -9.18 10.40
N THR A 185 -2.59 -9.28 11.08
CA THR A 185 -3.58 -8.19 11.15
C THR A 185 -2.99 -6.95 11.82
N ASN A 186 -3.44 -5.76 11.40
CA ASN A 186 -3.02 -4.47 11.98
C ASN A 186 -3.61 -4.23 13.38
N SER A 187 -4.65 -4.96 13.77
CA SER A 187 -5.34 -4.88 15.08
C SER A 187 -5.07 -6.11 15.93
#